data_66dd913cea60ddc99ea85ef54ffb506c
#
_entry.id   66dd913cea60ddc99ea85ef54ffb506c
#
_cell.length_a   1.000
_cell.length_b   1.000
_cell.length_c   1.000
_cell.angle_alpha   90.00
_cell.angle_beta   90.00
_cell.angle_gamma   90.00
#
_symmetry.space_group_name_H-M   'P 1'
#
loop_
_entity.id
_entity.type
_entity.pdbx_description
1 polymer ?
#
loop_
_entity_poly.entity_id
_entity_poly.type
_entity_poly.pdbx_seq_one_letter_code
_entity_poly.pdbx_strand_id
1 'polypeptide(L)'
;MRFADAARRDGLNRTVVCGMGGSSLAPEVLASSFANPSLSVLDSTDPSAVLAVARARDFDRTLFVVCSKSGSTVETLGFYHYFAARADAARFVAITDPGSPLEALARDCGFRAVFPHPPDVGGRYAALTVVGMLPAALLGVNGRELLERALAVDPDAARARGAQLAAAALAGRDKLVLRPPAPVARLADWIEQLVAESTGKGGRGVVPVVDDPITASRPDSQIVTAFAADPLALGAEFMGWAYTTQELCSRLGVNAFDQPDVEEAKALARAELAGGSEGSVGAQHAAPLPTLTPEALRRAARPGDYLAILAYLPPTPDIAARLQAVRAAWARALGGGCATTLGFGPRYLHSTGQLHKGGPNTGLFLVVTADDAEDAEIPGMGITFGRLKRAQARGDIRALLARGRRVARVHLARPEDVSALATG
;
A
#
# COMPACT_ATOMS: atom_id res chain seq x y z
N MET A 1 12.30 6.71 22.14
CA MET A 1 12.91 5.74 23.09
C MET A 1 12.15 5.66 24.42
N ARG A 2 11.96 6.73 25.21
CA ARG A 2 11.30 6.61 26.54
C ARG A 2 9.93 5.92 26.51
N PHE A 3 9.10 6.18 25.49
CA PHE A 3 7.79 5.53 25.35
C PHE A 3 7.91 4.03 25.09
N ALA A 4 8.77 3.62 24.15
CA ALA A 4 8.98 2.21 23.83
C ALA A 4 9.55 1.44 25.03
N ASP A 5 10.45 2.07 25.83
CA ASP A 5 10.97 1.46 27.06
C ASP A 5 9.88 1.30 28.12
N ALA A 6 8.98 2.29 28.27
CA ALA A 6 7.84 2.20 29.18
C ALA A 6 6.88 1.08 28.71
N ALA A 7 6.55 1.02 27.43
CA ALA A 7 5.68 -0.03 26.88
C ALA A 7 6.25 -1.44 27.15
N ARG A 8 7.57 -1.64 26.94
CA ARG A 8 8.23 -2.91 27.24
C ARG A 8 8.22 -3.28 28.73
N ARG A 9 8.44 -2.29 29.63
CA ARG A 9 8.33 -2.53 31.10
C ARG A 9 6.95 -2.95 31.51
N ASP A 10 5.92 -2.44 30.84
CA ASP A 10 4.52 -2.81 31.09
C ASP A 10 4.11 -4.13 30.37
N GLY A 11 5.08 -4.87 29.83
CA GLY A 11 4.88 -6.16 29.18
C GLY A 11 4.37 -6.08 27.74
N LEU A 12 4.25 -4.86 27.14
CA LEU A 12 3.84 -4.67 25.75
C LEU A 12 5.05 -4.93 24.83
N ASN A 13 5.17 -6.16 24.37
CA ASN A 13 6.31 -6.61 23.56
C ASN A 13 5.91 -7.05 22.14
N ARG A 14 4.64 -6.85 21.78
CA ARG A 14 4.11 -7.04 20.44
C ARG A 14 3.46 -5.77 19.96
N THR A 15 3.58 -5.48 18.68
CA THR A 15 3.01 -4.26 18.05
C THR A 15 2.23 -4.64 16.82
N VAL A 16 1.05 -4.08 16.68
CA VAL A 16 0.27 -4.10 15.43
C VAL A 16 0.10 -2.66 14.96
N VAL A 17 0.65 -2.33 13.81
CA VAL A 17 0.41 -1.05 13.17
C VAL A 17 -0.84 -1.16 12.31
N CYS A 18 -1.89 -0.43 12.67
CA CYS A 18 -3.15 -0.32 11.94
C CYS A 18 -3.11 0.96 11.11
N GLY A 19 -2.84 0.85 9.81
CA GLY A 19 -2.70 2.01 8.94
C GLY A 19 -2.66 1.63 7.47
N MET A 20 -2.77 2.62 6.59
CA MET A 20 -2.79 2.41 5.14
C MET A 20 -1.69 3.22 4.46
N GLY A 21 -1.09 2.67 3.39
CA GLY A 21 -0.11 3.36 2.56
C GLY A 21 1.08 3.91 3.36
N GLY A 22 1.29 5.23 3.35
CA GLY A 22 2.40 5.86 4.08
C GLY A 22 2.41 5.60 5.59
N SER A 23 1.26 5.22 6.18
CA SER A 23 1.15 4.83 7.59
C SER A 23 1.58 3.39 7.87
N SER A 24 1.68 2.54 6.85
CA SER A 24 1.97 1.10 6.98
C SER A 24 3.31 0.69 6.38
N LEU A 25 3.68 1.23 5.22
CA LEU A 25 4.82 0.76 4.43
C LEU A 25 6.17 0.98 5.12
N ALA A 26 6.44 2.17 5.68
CA ALA A 26 7.70 2.40 6.37
C ALA A 26 7.87 1.52 7.63
N PRO A 27 6.85 1.33 8.50
CA PRO A 27 6.86 0.33 9.57
C PRO A 27 7.15 -1.09 9.09
N GLU A 28 6.56 -1.52 7.96
CA GLU A 28 6.79 -2.84 7.39
C GLU A 28 8.22 -3.01 6.88
N VAL A 29 8.77 -2.00 6.17
CA VAL A 29 10.17 -1.99 5.73
C VAL A 29 11.11 -2.16 6.93
N LEU A 30 10.89 -1.41 8.01
CA LEU A 30 11.71 -1.50 9.22
C LEU A 30 11.60 -2.90 9.86
N ALA A 31 10.39 -3.41 10.08
CA ALA A 31 10.20 -4.72 10.71
C ALA A 31 10.86 -5.84 9.89
N SER A 32 10.69 -5.82 8.58
CA SER A 32 11.28 -6.80 7.66
C SER A 32 12.80 -6.70 7.62
N SER A 33 13.35 -5.49 7.46
CA SER A 33 14.79 -5.30 7.30
C SER A 33 15.60 -5.64 8.57
N PHE A 34 15.01 -5.42 9.75
CA PHE A 34 15.62 -5.82 11.02
C PHE A 34 15.20 -7.23 11.46
N ALA A 35 14.48 -7.98 10.60
CA ALA A 35 14.03 -9.35 10.85
C ALA A 35 13.35 -9.51 12.22
N ASN A 36 12.56 -8.54 12.65
CA ASN A 36 11.95 -8.52 13.97
C ASN A 36 10.44 -8.76 13.91
N PRO A 37 9.97 -9.97 14.27
CA PRO A 37 8.56 -10.35 14.20
C PRO A 37 7.69 -9.74 15.31
N SER A 38 8.26 -8.97 16.22
CA SER A 38 7.48 -8.32 17.29
C SER A 38 6.54 -7.23 16.77
N LEU A 39 6.78 -6.72 15.57
CA LEU A 39 5.92 -5.77 14.89
C LEU A 39 5.33 -6.39 13.62
N SER A 40 4.04 -6.25 13.47
CA SER A 40 3.31 -6.57 12.24
C SER A 40 2.45 -5.39 11.80
N VAL A 41 2.11 -5.37 10.53
CA VAL A 41 1.26 -4.34 9.93
C VAL A 41 -0.07 -4.96 9.54
N LEU A 42 -1.16 -4.23 9.79
CA LEU A 42 -2.50 -4.54 9.31
C LEU A 42 -2.96 -3.38 8.41
N ASP A 43 -2.93 -3.65 7.11
CA ASP A 43 -3.33 -2.72 6.05
C ASP A 43 -4.20 -3.37 4.96
N SER A 44 -4.93 -4.41 5.36
CA SER A 44 -5.89 -5.11 4.51
C SER A 44 -7.25 -5.19 5.19
N THR A 45 -8.31 -4.83 4.45
CA THR A 45 -9.70 -5.05 4.86
C THR A 45 -10.22 -6.45 4.52
N ASP A 46 -9.36 -7.35 4.05
CA ASP A 46 -9.72 -8.74 3.92
C ASP A 46 -10.04 -9.32 5.32
N PRO A 47 -11.24 -9.91 5.51
CA PRO A 47 -11.65 -10.40 6.82
C PRO A 47 -10.68 -11.40 7.41
N SER A 48 -10.07 -12.26 6.57
CA SER A 48 -9.11 -13.26 7.02
C SER A 48 -7.84 -12.63 7.60
N ALA A 49 -7.38 -11.48 7.05
CA ALA A 49 -6.23 -10.75 7.57
C ALA A 49 -6.50 -10.19 8.97
N VAL A 50 -7.68 -9.59 9.16
CA VAL A 50 -8.10 -9.04 10.47
C VAL A 50 -8.24 -10.18 11.49
N LEU A 51 -8.92 -11.27 11.11
CA LEU A 51 -9.12 -12.44 11.96
C LEU A 51 -7.80 -13.14 12.29
N ALA A 52 -6.85 -13.20 11.35
CA ALA A 52 -5.52 -13.76 11.60
C ALA A 52 -4.77 -12.96 12.69
N VAL A 53 -4.82 -11.63 12.64
CA VAL A 53 -4.26 -10.78 13.70
C VAL A 53 -4.98 -11.04 15.04
N ALA A 54 -6.30 -11.13 15.02
CA ALA A 54 -7.08 -11.37 16.22
C ALA A 54 -6.76 -12.72 16.88
N ARG A 55 -6.59 -13.77 16.08
CA ARG A 55 -6.28 -15.13 16.56
C ARG A 55 -4.84 -15.31 17.02
N ALA A 56 -3.90 -14.60 16.39
CA ALA A 56 -2.47 -14.74 16.67
C ALA A 56 -1.97 -13.88 17.82
N ARG A 57 -2.79 -13.00 18.41
CA ARG A 57 -2.34 -12.01 19.37
C ARG A 57 -2.87 -12.25 20.77
N ASP A 58 -1.95 -12.15 21.70
CA ASP A 58 -2.23 -11.93 23.11
C ASP A 58 -2.43 -10.43 23.31
N PHE A 59 -3.67 -10.00 23.45
CA PHE A 59 -4.02 -8.59 23.55
C PHE A 59 -3.41 -7.92 24.78
N ASP A 60 -3.18 -8.67 25.86
CA ASP A 60 -2.56 -8.15 27.06
C ASP A 60 -1.09 -7.75 26.85
N ARG A 61 -0.45 -8.28 25.82
CA ARG A 61 0.95 -8.00 25.45
C ARG A 61 1.09 -7.21 24.16
N THR A 62 -0.03 -6.82 23.54
CA THR A 62 -0.04 -6.17 22.23
C THR A 62 -0.34 -4.67 22.36
N LEU A 63 0.49 -3.86 21.72
CA LEU A 63 0.28 -2.44 21.50
C LEU A 63 -0.26 -2.24 20.07
N PHE A 64 -1.43 -1.62 19.95
CA PHE A 64 -2.02 -1.24 18.67
C PHE A 64 -1.64 0.22 18.34
N VAL A 65 -0.94 0.42 17.23
CA VAL A 65 -0.60 1.75 16.72
C VAL A 65 -1.59 2.12 15.62
N VAL A 66 -2.58 2.95 15.96
CA VAL A 66 -3.59 3.45 15.02
C VAL A 66 -3.00 4.65 14.31
N CYS A 67 -2.63 4.48 13.02
CA CYS A 67 -1.92 5.50 12.27
C CYS A 67 -2.74 5.98 11.07
N SER A 68 -3.21 7.22 11.14
CA SER A 68 -3.93 7.89 10.06
C SER A 68 -3.67 9.39 10.10
N LYS A 69 -3.04 9.95 9.05
CA LYS A 69 -2.75 11.39 8.95
C LYS A 69 -4.03 12.21 9.11
N SER A 70 -5.05 11.97 8.27
CA SER A 70 -6.32 12.69 8.30
C SER A 70 -7.20 12.33 9.52
N GLY A 71 -6.92 11.22 10.18
CA GLY A 71 -7.74 10.68 11.27
C GLY A 71 -9.12 10.15 10.84
N SER A 72 -9.41 10.08 9.53
CA SER A 72 -10.71 9.69 8.98
C SER A 72 -10.65 8.50 8.01
N THR A 73 -9.51 7.81 7.92
CA THR A 73 -9.32 6.64 7.05
C THR A 73 -10.21 5.49 7.54
N VAL A 74 -11.20 5.10 6.73
CA VAL A 74 -12.24 4.14 7.13
C VAL A 74 -11.66 2.78 7.51
N GLU A 75 -10.64 2.31 6.82
CA GLU A 75 -9.95 1.06 7.10
C GLU A 75 -9.29 1.12 8.49
N THR A 76 -8.52 2.17 8.75
CA THR A 76 -7.82 2.36 10.01
C THR A 76 -8.78 2.48 11.19
N LEU A 77 -9.89 3.22 11.02
CA LEU A 77 -10.94 3.30 12.03
C LEU A 77 -11.67 1.96 12.21
N GLY A 78 -11.89 1.21 11.13
CA GLY A 78 -12.45 -0.14 11.19
C GLY A 78 -11.57 -1.09 12.00
N PHE A 79 -10.26 -1.06 11.81
CA PHE A 79 -9.32 -1.85 12.62
C PHE A 79 -9.38 -1.44 14.09
N TYR A 80 -9.37 -0.12 14.37
CA TYR A 80 -9.52 0.37 15.73
C TYR A 80 -10.80 -0.14 16.39
N HIS A 81 -11.96 0.06 15.78
CA HIS A 81 -13.24 -0.38 16.35
C HIS A 81 -13.29 -1.89 16.58
N TYR A 82 -12.72 -2.67 15.69
CA TYR A 82 -12.66 -4.12 15.83
C TYR A 82 -11.83 -4.55 17.04
N PHE A 83 -10.65 -3.97 17.23
CA PHE A 83 -9.77 -4.33 18.34
C PHE A 83 -10.14 -3.63 19.66
N ALA A 84 -10.72 -2.44 19.63
CA ALA A 84 -11.20 -1.75 20.83
C ALA A 84 -12.35 -2.50 21.55
N ALA A 85 -13.11 -3.32 20.82
CA ALA A 85 -14.09 -4.23 21.43
C ALA A 85 -13.45 -5.45 22.14
N ARG A 86 -12.11 -5.59 22.07
CA ARG A 86 -11.36 -6.79 22.54
C ARG A 86 -10.14 -6.47 23.40
N ALA A 87 -9.73 -5.22 23.45
CA ALA A 87 -8.54 -4.77 24.18
C ALA A 87 -8.80 -3.42 24.86
N ASP A 88 -8.19 -3.22 26.02
CA ASP A 88 -8.32 -1.98 26.78
C ASP A 88 -7.73 -0.77 26.04
N ALA A 89 -8.29 0.41 26.28
CA ALA A 89 -7.83 1.67 25.67
C ALA A 89 -6.33 1.95 25.89
N ALA A 90 -5.78 1.52 27.04
CA ALA A 90 -4.35 1.62 27.34
C ALA A 90 -3.44 0.78 26.43
N ARG A 91 -4.01 -0.07 25.57
CA ARG A 91 -3.31 -0.84 24.53
C ARG A 91 -3.20 -0.09 23.19
N PHE A 92 -3.81 1.09 23.08
CA PHE A 92 -3.82 1.87 21.85
C PHE A 92 -2.95 3.11 21.95
N VAL A 93 -2.30 3.44 20.86
CA VAL A 93 -1.68 4.74 20.61
C VAL A 93 -2.14 5.27 19.25
N ALA A 94 -2.25 6.58 19.13
CA ALA A 94 -2.57 7.21 17.86
C ALA A 94 -1.35 7.94 17.29
N ILE A 95 -1.19 7.87 15.95
CA ILE A 95 -0.31 8.76 15.18
C ILE A 95 -1.22 9.48 14.18
N THR A 96 -1.34 10.80 14.31
CA THR A 96 -2.30 11.57 13.50
C THR A 96 -1.95 13.06 13.49
N ASP A 97 -2.50 13.81 12.54
CA ASP A 97 -2.36 15.26 12.53
C ASP A 97 -3.06 15.90 13.74
N PRO A 98 -2.51 16.99 14.29
CA PRO A 98 -3.18 17.76 15.33
C PRO A 98 -4.56 18.24 14.86
N GLY A 99 -5.57 18.16 15.75
CA GLY A 99 -6.95 18.55 15.47
C GLY A 99 -7.75 17.54 14.64
N SER A 100 -7.18 16.39 14.31
CA SER A 100 -7.87 15.35 13.55
C SER A 100 -8.96 14.63 14.37
N PRO A 101 -9.96 14.00 13.70
CA PRO A 101 -10.95 13.17 14.38
C PRO A 101 -10.33 12.03 15.20
N LEU A 102 -9.21 11.44 14.73
CA LEU A 102 -8.53 10.39 15.47
C LEU A 102 -7.84 10.91 16.73
N GLU A 103 -7.34 12.16 16.73
CA GLU A 103 -6.81 12.76 17.95
C GLU A 103 -7.90 12.94 19.00
N ALA A 104 -9.08 13.46 18.62
CA ALA A 104 -10.22 13.61 19.51
C ALA A 104 -10.66 12.24 20.06
N LEU A 105 -10.89 11.27 19.17
CA LEU A 105 -11.25 9.90 19.54
C LEU A 105 -10.25 9.29 20.54
N ALA A 106 -8.95 9.43 20.29
CA ALA A 106 -7.92 8.87 21.15
C ALA A 106 -7.90 9.49 22.54
N ARG A 107 -8.17 10.80 22.65
CA ARG A 107 -8.28 11.51 23.95
C ARG A 107 -9.53 11.08 24.69
N ASP A 108 -10.68 11.05 24.01
CA ASP A 108 -11.98 10.72 24.60
C ASP A 108 -12.03 9.27 25.08
N CYS A 109 -11.42 8.35 24.33
CA CYS A 109 -11.35 6.93 24.69
C CYS A 109 -10.18 6.59 25.64
N GLY A 110 -9.30 7.52 26.00
CA GLY A 110 -8.20 7.29 26.93
C GLY A 110 -7.07 6.42 26.36
N PHE A 111 -6.68 6.64 25.11
CA PHE A 111 -5.50 5.97 24.54
C PHE A 111 -4.26 6.23 25.39
N ARG A 112 -3.33 5.27 25.38
CA ARG A 112 -2.06 5.36 26.11
C ARG A 112 -1.23 6.59 25.74
N ALA A 113 -1.24 6.97 24.46
CA ALA A 113 -0.57 8.17 23.95
C ALA A 113 -1.14 8.59 22.61
N VAL A 114 -0.97 9.89 22.31
CA VAL A 114 -1.18 10.47 20.98
C VAL A 114 0.13 11.10 20.53
N PHE A 115 0.60 10.73 19.37
CA PHE A 115 1.80 11.26 18.75
C PHE A 115 1.38 12.16 17.59
N PRO A 116 1.63 13.47 17.66
CA PRO A 116 1.29 14.38 16.59
C PRO A 116 2.19 14.13 15.38
N HIS A 117 1.56 13.97 14.21
CA HIS A 117 2.27 13.92 12.93
C HIS A 117 2.50 15.36 12.43
N PRO A 118 3.64 15.67 11.79
CA PRO A 118 3.84 16.97 11.14
C PRO A 118 2.83 17.18 10.00
N PRO A 119 1.93 18.18 10.08
CA PRO A 119 0.81 18.31 9.14
C PRO A 119 1.25 18.67 7.71
N ASP A 120 2.43 19.26 7.55
CA ASP A 120 3.06 19.64 6.29
C ASP A 120 3.80 18.49 5.59
N VAL A 121 3.95 17.33 6.25
CA VAL A 121 4.57 16.15 5.65
C VAL A 121 3.49 15.22 5.10
N GLY A 122 3.54 14.93 3.81
CA GLY A 122 2.65 13.95 3.15
C GLY A 122 2.93 12.52 3.61
N GLY A 123 1.90 11.66 3.63
CA GLY A 123 2.01 10.27 4.15
C GLY A 123 3.14 9.47 3.54
N ARG A 124 3.31 9.50 2.22
CA ARG A 124 4.40 8.78 1.52
C ARG A 124 5.81 9.29 1.83
N TYR A 125 5.93 10.51 2.36
CA TYR A 125 7.18 11.12 2.82
C TYR A 125 7.42 10.95 4.33
N ALA A 126 6.50 10.30 5.05
CA ALA A 126 6.48 10.28 6.51
C ALA A 126 7.45 9.26 7.14
N ALA A 127 8.22 8.51 6.38
CA ALA A 127 9.08 7.42 6.88
C ALA A 127 10.06 7.86 7.98
N LEU A 128 10.58 9.08 7.93
CA LEU A 128 11.50 9.65 8.92
C LEU A 128 10.82 10.51 9.99
N THR A 129 9.48 10.58 9.97
CA THR A 129 8.68 11.23 11.02
C THR A 129 8.35 10.22 12.13
N VAL A 130 7.48 10.62 13.06
CA VAL A 130 6.96 9.72 14.10
C VAL A 130 6.33 8.44 13.54
N VAL A 131 5.86 8.46 12.29
CA VAL A 131 5.26 7.29 11.59
C VAL A 131 6.26 6.15 11.44
N GLY A 132 7.51 6.41 11.10
CA GLY A 132 8.55 5.38 11.06
C GLY A 132 9.37 5.31 12.36
N MET A 133 9.59 6.44 13.05
CA MET A 133 10.48 6.48 14.22
C MET A 133 9.86 5.87 15.48
N LEU A 134 8.53 5.91 15.66
CA LEU A 134 7.89 5.19 16.76
C LEU A 134 7.98 3.66 16.55
N PRO A 135 7.60 3.10 15.39
CA PRO A 135 7.86 1.70 15.07
C PRO A 135 9.32 1.28 15.22
N ALA A 136 10.27 2.09 14.74
CA ALA A 136 11.71 1.82 14.91
C ALA A 136 12.09 1.69 16.41
N ALA A 137 11.60 2.60 17.25
CA ALA A 137 11.83 2.55 18.69
C ALA A 137 11.18 1.32 19.35
N LEU A 138 9.97 0.93 18.92
CA LEU A 138 9.29 -0.28 19.41
C LEU A 138 10.02 -1.56 19.00
N LEU A 139 10.62 -1.58 17.81
CA LEU A 139 11.51 -2.65 17.35
C LEU A 139 12.88 -2.69 18.06
N GLY A 140 13.24 -1.66 18.84
CA GLY A 140 14.55 -1.53 19.46
C GLY A 140 15.64 -1.03 18.50
N VAL A 141 15.27 -0.53 17.34
CA VAL A 141 16.20 0.02 16.35
C VAL A 141 16.75 1.36 16.82
N ASN A 142 18.04 1.62 16.53
CA ASN A 142 18.69 2.89 16.83
C ASN A 142 18.17 4.01 15.88
N GLY A 143 17.01 4.60 16.23
CA GLY A 143 16.40 5.67 15.45
C GLY A 143 17.26 6.91 15.29
N ARG A 144 18.18 7.18 16.26
CA ARG A 144 19.13 8.29 16.14
C ARG A 144 20.07 8.05 14.95
N GLU A 145 20.64 6.86 14.82
CA GLU A 145 21.54 6.52 13.72
C GLU A 145 20.84 6.56 12.38
N LEU A 146 19.57 6.07 12.30
CA LEU A 146 18.76 6.21 11.09
C LEU A 146 18.66 7.69 10.66
N LEU A 147 18.37 8.59 11.60
CA LEU A 147 18.24 10.02 11.33
C LEU A 147 19.58 10.69 10.99
N GLU A 148 20.66 10.32 11.67
CA GLU A 148 22.01 10.82 11.37
C GLU A 148 22.43 10.42 9.95
N ARG A 149 22.17 9.18 9.52
CA ARG A 149 22.43 8.73 8.14
C ARG A 149 21.51 9.43 7.12
N ALA A 150 20.27 9.74 7.48
CA ALA A 150 19.38 10.53 6.64
C ALA A 150 19.90 11.96 6.42
N LEU A 151 20.39 12.60 7.50
CA LEU A 151 20.97 13.95 7.44
C LEU A 151 22.30 14.01 6.67
N ALA A 152 23.02 12.90 6.56
CA ALA A 152 24.28 12.80 5.83
C ALA A 152 24.10 12.60 4.32
N VAL A 153 22.84 12.47 3.82
CA VAL A 153 22.57 12.34 2.39
C VAL A 153 22.97 13.61 1.65
N ASP A 154 23.72 13.47 0.56
CA ASP A 154 23.97 14.55 -0.40
C ASP A 154 22.69 14.81 -1.24
N PRO A 155 22.02 15.95 -1.05
CA PRO A 155 20.80 16.27 -1.79
C PRO A 155 21.03 16.41 -3.28
N ASP A 156 22.20 16.89 -3.71
CA ASP A 156 22.48 17.16 -5.12
C ASP A 156 22.74 15.86 -5.87
N ALA A 157 23.43 14.90 -5.27
CA ALA A 157 23.56 13.55 -5.82
C ALA A 157 22.21 12.85 -5.96
N ALA A 158 21.33 12.99 -4.95
CA ALA A 158 19.97 12.42 -5.00
C ALA A 158 19.10 13.08 -6.07
N ARG A 159 19.18 14.42 -6.22
CA ARG A 159 18.49 15.15 -7.29
C ARG A 159 19.05 14.78 -8.67
N ALA A 160 20.35 14.62 -8.83
CA ALA A 160 20.95 14.18 -10.09
C ALA A 160 20.41 12.81 -10.52
N ARG A 161 20.22 11.87 -9.58
CA ARG A 161 19.53 10.60 -9.83
C ARG A 161 18.08 10.83 -10.30
N GLY A 162 17.33 11.72 -9.66
CA GLY A 162 15.96 12.08 -10.06
C GLY A 162 15.88 12.64 -11.46
N ALA A 163 16.80 13.53 -11.83
CA ALA A 163 16.91 14.08 -13.18
C ALA A 163 17.23 13.01 -14.24
N GLN A 164 18.11 12.05 -13.93
CA GLN A 164 18.42 10.93 -14.82
C GLN A 164 17.20 10.01 -15.04
N LEU A 165 16.47 9.67 -13.96
CA LEU A 165 15.24 8.88 -14.05
C LEU A 165 14.17 9.59 -14.88
N ALA A 166 14.04 10.91 -14.71
CA ALA A 166 13.11 11.72 -15.49
C ALA A 166 13.46 11.75 -16.96
N ALA A 167 14.73 11.98 -17.30
CA ALA A 167 15.21 12.02 -18.67
C ALA A 167 14.95 10.67 -19.38
N ALA A 168 15.20 9.56 -18.69
CA ALA A 168 14.91 8.24 -19.20
C ALA A 168 13.41 8.00 -19.41
N ALA A 169 12.56 8.42 -18.46
CA ALA A 169 11.10 8.30 -18.56
C ALA A 169 10.53 9.12 -19.72
N LEU A 170 11.01 10.36 -19.90
CA LEU A 170 10.66 11.21 -21.04
C LEU A 170 11.13 10.66 -22.39
N ALA A 171 12.19 9.84 -22.39
CA ALA A 171 12.66 9.10 -23.57
C ALA A 171 11.94 7.75 -23.76
N GLY A 172 10.80 7.51 -23.07
CA GLY A 172 9.99 6.30 -23.20
C GLY A 172 10.39 5.13 -22.31
N ARG A 173 11.36 5.32 -21.39
CA ARG A 173 11.76 4.29 -20.40
C ARG A 173 11.11 4.62 -19.05
N ASP A 174 9.81 4.50 -19.00
CA ASP A 174 8.99 4.90 -17.84
C ASP A 174 8.72 3.76 -16.83
N LYS A 175 9.25 2.53 -17.06
CA LYS A 175 9.15 1.40 -16.13
C LYS A 175 10.39 1.36 -15.25
N LEU A 176 10.23 1.64 -13.97
CA LEU A 176 11.31 1.68 -12.96
C LEU A 176 11.37 0.36 -12.21
N VAL A 177 12.26 -0.53 -12.60
CA VAL A 177 12.48 -1.83 -11.95
C VAL A 177 13.39 -1.65 -10.74
N LEU A 178 12.89 -2.00 -9.57
CA LEU A 178 13.58 -1.88 -8.28
C LEU A 178 14.10 -3.25 -7.84
N ARG A 179 15.39 -3.36 -7.54
CA ARG A 179 16.04 -4.60 -7.10
C ARG A 179 16.93 -4.36 -5.88
N PRO A 180 16.35 -4.01 -4.72
CA PRO A 180 17.13 -3.91 -3.49
C PRO A 180 17.58 -5.32 -3.03
N PRO A 181 18.71 -5.42 -2.29
CA PRO A 181 19.20 -6.69 -1.76
C PRO A 181 18.25 -7.24 -0.68
N ALA A 182 18.33 -8.55 -0.44
CA ALA A 182 17.42 -9.27 0.45
C ALA A 182 17.19 -8.65 1.83
N PRO A 183 18.18 -8.13 2.58
CA PRO A 183 17.93 -7.53 3.89
C PRO A 183 16.98 -6.32 3.84
N VAL A 184 16.97 -5.58 2.73
CA VAL A 184 16.13 -4.39 2.56
C VAL A 184 15.15 -4.51 1.39
N ALA A 185 14.79 -5.73 1.00
CA ALA A 185 13.95 -6.00 -0.18
C ALA A 185 12.62 -5.22 -0.14
N ARG A 186 12.00 -5.11 1.03
CA ARG A 186 10.73 -4.37 1.22
C ARG A 186 10.84 -2.86 1.03
N LEU A 187 12.05 -2.31 0.96
CA LEU A 187 12.26 -0.91 0.59
C LEU A 187 11.64 -0.59 -0.79
N ALA A 188 11.64 -1.56 -1.71
CA ALA A 188 11.01 -1.41 -3.01
C ALA A 188 9.50 -1.11 -2.92
N ASP A 189 8.78 -1.69 -1.95
CA ASP A 189 7.34 -1.46 -1.77
C ASP A 189 7.05 -0.01 -1.32
N TRP A 190 7.92 0.55 -0.48
CA TRP A 190 7.82 1.95 -0.07
C TRP A 190 8.18 2.91 -1.22
N ILE A 191 9.24 2.60 -1.99
CA ILE A 191 9.60 3.39 -3.17
C ILE A 191 8.50 3.30 -4.23
N GLU A 192 7.84 2.15 -4.38
CA GLU A 192 6.70 1.97 -5.26
C GLU A 192 5.61 2.99 -4.95
N GLN A 193 5.20 3.11 -3.67
CA GLN A 193 4.25 4.15 -3.28
C GLN A 193 4.79 5.54 -3.58
N LEU A 194 6.01 5.84 -3.12
CA LEU A 194 6.60 7.17 -3.25
C LEU A 194 6.61 7.64 -4.69
N VAL A 195 7.06 6.81 -5.62
CA VAL A 195 7.17 7.16 -7.04
C VAL A 195 5.80 7.17 -7.72
N ALA A 196 5.00 6.13 -7.55
CA ALA A 196 3.71 6.02 -8.23
C ALA A 196 2.74 7.14 -7.82
N GLU A 197 2.61 7.39 -6.53
CA GLU A 197 1.69 8.39 -5.99
C GLU A 197 2.15 9.82 -6.28
N SER A 198 3.48 10.05 -6.35
CA SER A 198 4.03 11.37 -6.65
C SER A 198 4.03 11.71 -8.14
N THR A 199 4.30 10.74 -9.02
CA THR A 199 4.47 11.00 -10.46
C THR A 199 3.21 10.79 -11.29
N GLY A 200 2.28 9.91 -10.85
CA GLY A 200 1.15 9.43 -11.64
C GLY A 200 0.01 10.44 -11.77
N LYS A 201 0.20 11.54 -12.52
CA LYS A 201 -0.75 12.65 -12.61
C LYS A 201 -0.76 13.29 -14.00
N GLY A 202 -1.95 13.77 -14.42
CA GLY A 202 -2.08 14.51 -15.68
C GLY A 202 -1.64 13.72 -16.92
N GLY A 203 -1.83 12.40 -16.91
CA GLY A 203 -1.40 11.50 -17.99
C GLY A 203 0.11 11.24 -18.01
N ARG A 204 0.85 11.61 -16.98
CA ARG A 204 2.29 11.37 -16.81
C ARG A 204 2.54 10.43 -15.64
N GLY A 205 3.73 9.86 -15.57
CA GLY A 205 4.14 9.02 -14.44
C GLY A 205 5.23 8.04 -14.78
N VAL A 206 5.82 7.50 -13.74
CA VAL A 206 6.77 6.40 -13.79
C VAL A 206 6.12 5.20 -13.11
N VAL A 207 6.15 4.05 -13.77
CA VAL A 207 5.59 2.79 -13.26
C VAL A 207 6.68 2.06 -12.47
N PRO A 208 6.67 2.07 -11.15
CA PRO A 208 7.60 1.27 -10.37
C PRO A 208 7.22 -0.21 -10.49
N VAL A 209 8.23 -1.06 -10.62
CA VAL A 209 8.07 -2.51 -10.78
C VAL A 209 8.89 -3.21 -9.69
N VAL A 210 8.19 -3.80 -8.76
CA VAL A 210 8.76 -4.59 -7.65
C VAL A 210 8.67 -6.07 -8.00
N ASP A 211 9.66 -6.87 -7.61
CA ASP A 211 9.68 -8.33 -7.82
C ASP A 211 9.38 -8.74 -9.26
N ASP A 212 10.02 -8.06 -10.23
CA ASP A 212 9.79 -8.31 -11.66
C ASP A 212 10.13 -9.76 -12.01
N PRO A 213 9.16 -10.55 -12.51
CA PRO A 213 9.42 -11.95 -12.89
C PRO A 213 10.31 -12.08 -14.14
N ILE A 214 10.50 -10.99 -14.88
CA ILE A 214 11.38 -10.94 -16.05
C ILE A 214 12.70 -10.31 -15.65
N THR A 215 13.78 -11.08 -15.69
CA THR A 215 15.13 -10.61 -15.33
C THR A 215 15.80 -9.82 -16.44
N ALA A 216 15.41 -10.06 -17.69
CA ALA A 216 15.94 -9.34 -18.85
C ALA A 216 15.49 -7.87 -18.87
N SER A 217 16.37 -7.00 -19.33
CA SER A 217 16.04 -5.59 -19.55
C SER A 217 15.03 -5.46 -20.69
N ARG A 218 14.02 -4.61 -20.51
CA ARG A 218 13.07 -4.21 -21.55
C ARG A 218 13.46 -2.84 -22.11
N PRO A 219 13.13 -2.55 -23.39
CA PRO A 219 13.46 -1.27 -24.01
C PRO A 219 12.87 -0.06 -23.26
N ASP A 220 11.71 -0.24 -22.60
CA ASP A 220 10.97 0.78 -21.85
C ASP A 220 11.29 0.80 -20.34
N SER A 221 12.33 0.05 -19.91
CA SER A 221 12.67 -0.07 -18.48
C SER A 221 13.96 0.65 -18.10
N GLN A 222 13.99 1.06 -16.84
CA GLN A 222 15.15 1.50 -16.08
C GLN A 222 15.33 0.56 -14.90
N ILE A 223 16.55 0.09 -14.64
CA ILE A 223 16.80 -0.86 -13.53
C ILE A 223 17.67 -0.18 -12.49
N VAL A 224 17.20 -0.16 -11.24
CA VAL A 224 17.95 0.34 -10.10
C VAL A 224 18.32 -0.83 -9.19
N THR A 225 19.62 -1.01 -8.99
CA THR A 225 20.22 -2.06 -8.14
C THR A 225 21.13 -1.48 -7.06
N ALA A 226 21.43 -0.17 -7.14
CA ALA A 226 22.32 0.51 -6.20
C ALA A 226 21.57 0.87 -4.91
N PHE A 227 21.46 -0.10 -4.02
CA PHE A 227 20.88 0.06 -2.68
C PHE A 227 21.89 -0.43 -1.63
N ALA A 228 21.91 0.22 -0.47
CA ALA A 228 22.68 -0.25 0.67
C ALA A 228 22.02 -1.50 1.28
N ALA A 229 22.79 -2.55 1.55
CA ALA A 229 22.31 -3.77 2.19
C ALA A 229 22.18 -3.66 3.72
N ASP A 230 22.82 -2.67 4.33
CA ASP A 230 22.76 -2.41 5.77
C ASP A 230 21.37 -1.83 6.14
N PRO A 231 20.57 -2.47 7.03
CA PRO A 231 19.27 -1.94 7.45
C PRO A 231 19.34 -0.54 8.08
N LEU A 232 20.45 -0.16 8.71
CA LEU A 232 20.62 1.19 9.24
C LEU A 232 20.78 2.26 8.14
N ALA A 233 21.14 1.85 6.92
CA ALA A 233 21.16 2.76 5.78
C ALA A 233 19.76 3.14 5.28
N LEU A 234 18.69 2.50 5.77
CA LEU A 234 17.30 2.88 5.43
C LEU A 234 17.04 4.36 5.69
N GLY A 235 17.69 4.97 6.71
CA GLY A 235 17.58 6.40 6.94
C GLY A 235 18.01 7.21 5.72
N ALA A 236 19.17 6.88 5.17
CA ALA A 236 19.72 7.52 3.97
C ALA A 236 18.86 7.18 2.72
N GLU A 237 18.39 5.95 2.59
CA GLU A 237 17.53 5.54 1.46
C GLU A 237 16.20 6.31 1.46
N PHE A 238 15.53 6.43 2.60
CA PHE A 238 14.27 7.19 2.71
C PHE A 238 14.47 8.66 2.31
N MET A 239 15.51 9.31 2.83
CA MET A 239 15.81 10.71 2.50
C MET A 239 16.25 10.87 1.03
N GLY A 240 17.17 10.02 0.58
CA GLY A 240 17.70 10.06 -0.80
C GLY A 240 16.59 9.86 -1.85
N TRP A 241 15.68 8.90 -1.63
CA TRP A 241 14.54 8.70 -2.53
C TRP A 241 13.51 9.82 -2.45
N ALA A 242 13.33 10.49 -1.30
CA ALA A 242 12.48 11.66 -1.20
C ALA A 242 12.98 12.79 -2.12
N TYR A 243 14.28 13.13 -2.07
CA TYR A 243 14.89 14.12 -2.97
C TYR A 243 14.85 13.66 -4.43
N THR A 244 15.16 12.39 -4.71
CA THR A 244 15.09 11.80 -6.05
C THR A 244 13.69 11.95 -6.64
N THR A 245 12.66 11.63 -5.88
CA THR A 245 11.27 11.67 -6.36
C THR A 245 10.77 13.10 -6.55
N GLN A 246 11.17 14.02 -5.67
CA GLN A 246 10.83 15.42 -5.81
C GLN A 246 11.41 16.01 -7.11
N GLU A 247 12.69 15.72 -7.42
CA GLU A 247 13.32 16.17 -8.67
C GLU A 247 12.71 15.48 -9.89
N LEU A 248 12.45 14.16 -9.81
CA LEU A 248 11.75 13.40 -10.85
C LEU A 248 10.42 14.06 -11.20
N CYS A 249 9.59 14.41 -10.20
CA CYS A 249 8.31 15.10 -10.40
C CYS A 249 8.50 16.48 -11.01
N SER A 250 9.46 17.26 -10.54
CA SER A 250 9.79 18.58 -11.08
C SER A 250 10.08 18.51 -12.57
N ARG A 251 10.91 17.55 -13.00
CA ARG A 251 11.26 17.34 -14.42
C ARG A 251 10.11 16.81 -15.25
N LEU A 252 9.21 16.03 -14.67
CA LEU A 252 7.98 15.57 -15.32
C LEU A 252 6.91 16.68 -15.37
N GLY A 253 7.08 17.78 -14.66
CA GLY A 253 6.12 18.88 -14.60
C GLY A 253 4.87 18.52 -13.81
N VAL A 254 5.00 17.73 -12.73
CA VAL A 254 3.92 17.34 -11.83
C VAL A 254 4.26 17.72 -10.39
N ASN A 255 3.23 17.96 -9.55
CA ASN A 255 3.43 18.25 -8.14
C ASN A 255 3.72 16.95 -7.37
N ALA A 256 4.85 16.88 -6.66
CA ALA A 256 5.27 15.71 -5.89
C ALA A 256 4.40 15.44 -4.64
N PHE A 257 3.62 16.42 -4.17
CA PHE A 257 3.04 16.42 -2.82
C PHE A 257 1.52 16.28 -2.77
N ASP A 258 0.83 16.33 -3.90
CA ASP A 258 -0.61 16.10 -4.00
C ASP A 258 -0.97 14.71 -4.56
N GLN A 259 -2.24 14.32 -4.48
CA GLN A 259 -2.78 13.06 -5.02
C GLN A 259 -4.28 13.23 -5.37
N PRO A 260 -4.60 13.98 -6.44
CA PRO A 260 -5.98 14.36 -6.73
C PRO A 260 -6.88 13.19 -7.18
N ASP A 261 -6.31 12.12 -7.76
CA ASP A 261 -7.08 11.08 -8.43
C ASP A 261 -7.54 9.93 -7.49
N VAL A 262 -7.10 9.89 -6.23
CA VAL A 262 -7.51 8.84 -5.27
C VAL A 262 -8.83 9.14 -4.56
N GLU A 263 -9.24 10.41 -4.45
CA GLU A 263 -10.47 10.79 -3.75
C GLU A 263 -11.73 10.32 -4.48
N GLU A 264 -11.72 10.26 -5.81
CA GLU A 264 -12.82 9.73 -6.62
C GLU A 264 -13.13 8.27 -6.27
N ALA A 265 -12.12 7.40 -6.21
CA ALA A 265 -12.33 5.99 -5.85
C ALA A 265 -12.88 5.83 -4.42
N LYS A 266 -12.42 6.65 -3.48
CA LYS A 266 -12.96 6.67 -2.10
C LYS A 266 -14.41 7.14 -2.06
N ALA A 267 -14.77 8.15 -2.85
CA ALA A 267 -16.15 8.63 -2.95
C ALA A 267 -17.07 7.54 -3.54
N LEU A 268 -16.63 6.86 -4.60
CA LEU A 268 -17.35 5.75 -5.21
C LEU A 268 -17.50 4.56 -4.24
N ALA A 269 -16.47 4.21 -3.48
CA ALA A 269 -16.56 3.17 -2.46
C ALA A 269 -17.56 3.55 -1.35
N ARG A 270 -17.56 4.82 -0.89
CA ARG A 270 -18.58 5.31 0.06
C ARG A 270 -19.99 5.23 -0.49
N ALA A 271 -20.19 5.59 -1.77
CA ALA A 271 -21.50 5.48 -2.44
C ALA A 271 -21.96 4.02 -2.55
N GLU A 272 -21.06 3.06 -2.83
CA GLU A 272 -21.35 1.62 -2.82
C GLU A 272 -21.80 1.15 -1.41
N LEU A 273 -21.16 1.63 -0.35
CA LEU A 273 -21.57 1.30 1.02
C LEU A 273 -22.94 1.87 1.38
N ALA A 274 -23.23 3.10 0.96
CA ALA A 274 -24.50 3.78 1.22
C ALA A 274 -25.67 3.22 0.41
N GLY A 275 -25.44 2.77 -0.82
CA GLY A 275 -26.49 2.26 -1.73
C GLY A 275 -26.98 0.84 -1.40
N GLY A 276 -26.35 0.13 -0.49
CA GLY A 276 -26.77 -1.18 -0.01
C GLY A 276 -27.59 -1.07 1.27
N SER A 277 -28.87 -0.65 1.19
CA SER A 277 -29.79 -0.71 2.34
C SER A 277 -29.97 -2.16 2.81
N GLU A 278 -30.04 -2.30 4.14
CA GLU A 278 -30.30 -3.54 4.86
C GLU A 278 -31.43 -4.37 4.24
N GLY A 279 -31.20 -5.67 4.11
CA GLY A 279 -32.29 -6.65 4.06
C GLY A 279 -32.51 -7.42 2.74
N SER A 280 -31.66 -7.29 1.71
CA SER A 280 -31.80 -8.17 0.56
C SER A 280 -30.59 -9.08 0.37
N VAL A 281 -30.81 -10.38 0.50
CA VAL A 281 -29.96 -11.47 -0.02
C VAL A 281 -29.68 -11.30 -1.53
N GLY A 282 -30.27 -10.25 -2.16
CA GLY A 282 -30.14 -9.87 -3.56
C GLY A 282 -29.05 -8.85 -3.90
N ALA A 283 -28.32 -8.29 -2.92
CA ALA A 283 -27.24 -7.29 -3.19
C ALA A 283 -25.98 -7.91 -3.85
N GLN A 284 -25.93 -9.21 -4.07
CA GLN A 284 -24.90 -9.88 -4.88
C GLN A 284 -25.01 -9.53 -6.38
N HIS A 285 -26.10 -8.90 -6.84
CA HIS A 285 -26.42 -8.67 -8.25
C HIS A 285 -26.57 -7.18 -8.61
N ALA A 286 -25.76 -6.29 -8.06
CA ALA A 286 -25.59 -4.98 -8.71
C ALA A 286 -25.14 -5.21 -10.17
N ALA A 287 -25.71 -4.43 -11.11
CA ALA A 287 -25.46 -4.61 -12.55
C ALA A 287 -24.00 -4.89 -12.87
N PRO A 288 -23.71 -5.86 -13.77
CA PRO A 288 -22.35 -6.18 -14.16
C PRO A 288 -21.62 -4.92 -14.65
N LEU A 289 -20.40 -4.70 -14.14
CA LEU A 289 -19.56 -3.63 -14.66
C LEU A 289 -19.07 -4.02 -16.07
N PRO A 290 -18.99 -3.09 -17.03
CA PRO A 290 -18.60 -3.38 -18.41
C PRO A 290 -17.08 -3.60 -18.51
N THR A 291 -16.59 -4.70 -17.93
CA THR A 291 -15.18 -5.09 -17.95
C THR A 291 -14.89 -6.04 -19.11
N LEU A 292 -13.63 -6.09 -19.54
CA LEU A 292 -13.12 -7.04 -20.51
C LEU A 292 -13.06 -8.46 -19.92
N THR A 293 -12.98 -9.47 -20.78
CA THR A 293 -12.49 -10.79 -20.35
C THR A 293 -10.96 -10.78 -20.23
N PRO A 294 -10.34 -11.71 -19.48
CA PRO A 294 -8.88 -11.83 -19.40
C PRO A 294 -8.22 -11.95 -20.80
N GLU A 295 -8.80 -12.74 -21.71
CA GLU A 295 -8.30 -12.91 -23.06
C GLU A 295 -8.42 -11.62 -23.88
N ALA A 296 -9.52 -10.88 -23.74
CA ALA A 296 -9.69 -9.58 -24.39
C ALA A 296 -8.70 -8.55 -23.85
N LEU A 297 -8.41 -8.57 -22.54
CA LEU A 297 -7.41 -7.71 -21.93
C LEU A 297 -6.02 -8.00 -22.50
N ARG A 298 -5.64 -9.29 -22.65
CA ARG A 298 -4.36 -9.68 -23.28
C ARG A 298 -4.26 -9.20 -24.72
N ARG A 299 -5.32 -9.39 -25.53
CA ARG A 299 -5.36 -8.92 -26.91
C ARG A 299 -5.30 -7.40 -27.06
N ALA A 300 -5.70 -6.67 -26.03
CA ALA A 300 -5.64 -5.21 -26.01
C ALA A 300 -4.26 -4.64 -25.67
N ALA A 301 -3.27 -5.50 -25.36
CA ALA A 301 -1.92 -5.08 -25.03
C ALA A 301 -1.21 -4.43 -26.23
N ARG A 302 -0.43 -3.39 -25.95
CA ARG A 302 0.35 -2.60 -26.92
C ARG A 302 1.78 -2.43 -26.43
N PRO A 303 2.74 -2.16 -27.30
CA PRO A 303 4.07 -1.76 -26.88
C PRO A 303 4.04 -0.58 -25.90
N GLY A 304 4.82 -0.64 -24.83
CA GLY A 304 4.87 0.37 -23.77
C GLY A 304 3.78 0.23 -22.69
N ASP A 305 2.87 -0.75 -22.80
CA ASP A 305 1.91 -1.04 -21.75
C ASP A 305 2.56 -1.74 -20.54
N TYR A 306 1.86 -1.70 -19.40
CA TYR A 306 2.14 -2.55 -18.24
C TYR A 306 0.87 -3.27 -17.78
N LEU A 307 1.03 -4.44 -17.18
CA LEU A 307 -0.06 -5.18 -16.55
C LEU A 307 -0.01 -4.94 -15.03
N ALA A 308 -1.12 -4.51 -14.46
CA ALA A 308 -1.33 -4.49 -13.02
C ALA A 308 -2.33 -5.58 -12.62
N ILE A 309 -1.89 -6.54 -11.80
CA ILE A 309 -2.76 -7.50 -11.13
C ILE A 309 -3.18 -6.90 -9.79
N LEU A 310 -4.47 -6.66 -9.63
CA LEU A 310 -5.06 -5.99 -8.47
C LEU A 310 -5.93 -7.00 -7.71
N ALA A 311 -5.41 -7.56 -6.61
CA ALA A 311 -5.98 -8.71 -5.94
C ALA A 311 -6.69 -8.32 -4.63
N TYR A 312 -8.01 -8.42 -4.58
CA TYR A 312 -8.81 -8.35 -3.34
C TYR A 312 -8.98 -9.76 -2.77
N LEU A 313 -7.86 -10.35 -2.39
CA LEU A 313 -7.72 -11.71 -1.87
C LEU A 313 -6.98 -11.67 -0.51
N PRO A 314 -7.07 -12.73 0.29
CA PRO A 314 -6.30 -12.84 1.52
C PRO A 314 -4.79 -12.63 1.28
N PRO A 315 -4.12 -11.70 1.97
CA PRO A 315 -2.70 -11.43 1.76
C PRO A 315 -1.81 -12.44 2.50
N THR A 316 -2.08 -13.73 2.27
CA THR A 316 -1.30 -14.83 2.84
C THR A 316 -0.08 -15.16 1.96
N PRO A 317 1.00 -15.74 2.54
CA PRO A 317 2.15 -16.17 1.74
C PRO A 317 1.78 -17.14 0.60
N ASP A 318 0.83 -18.05 0.82
CA ASP A 318 0.37 -18.98 -0.22
C ASP A 318 -0.31 -18.26 -1.38
N ILE A 319 -1.28 -17.39 -1.10
CA ILE A 319 -1.97 -16.59 -2.13
C ILE A 319 -0.99 -15.65 -2.84
N ALA A 320 -0.06 -15.05 -2.12
CA ALA A 320 0.98 -14.22 -2.72
C ALA A 320 1.85 -15.03 -3.70
N ALA A 321 2.28 -16.23 -3.33
CA ALA A 321 3.06 -17.11 -4.20
C ALA A 321 2.27 -17.52 -5.47
N ARG A 322 0.99 -17.86 -5.34
CA ARG A 322 0.10 -18.18 -6.47
C ARG A 322 -0.06 -16.98 -7.40
N LEU A 323 -0.27 -15.79 -6.85
CA LEU A 323 -0.37 -14.54 -7.64
C LEU A 323 0.93 -14.22 -8.37
N GLN A 324 2.10 -14.47 -7.76
CA GLN A 324 3.38 -14.32 -8.44
C GLN A 324 3.53 -15.33 -9.61
N ALA A 325 3.05 -16.56 -9.44
CA ALA A 325 3.02 -17.52 -10.55
C ALA A 325 2.10 -17.07 -11.70
N VAL A 326 0.90 -16.55 -11.38
CA VAL A 326 -0.01 -15.93 -12.36
C VAL A 326 0.68 -14.77 -13.06
N ARG A 327 1.30 -13.86 -12.29
CA ARG A 327 2.04 -12.72 -12.83
C ARG A 327 3.12 -13.14 -13.81
N ALA A 328 3.92 -14.16 -13.47
CA ALA A 328 4.96 -14.69 -14.34
C ALA A 328 4.40 -15.34 -15.62
N ALA A 329 3.26 -16.03 -15.51
CA ALA A 329 2.58 -16.61 -16.68
C ALA A 329 2.07 -15.52 -17.64
N TRP A 330 1.42 -14.48 -17.09
CA TRP A 330 0.95 -13.35 -17.89
C TRP A 330 2.11 -12.56 -18.53
N ALA A 331 3.21 -12.35 -17.80
CA ALA A 331 4.40 -11.69 -18.36
C ALA A 331 4.92 -12.44 -19.58
N ARG A 332 4.98 -13.79 -19.52
CA ARG A 332 5.36 -14.63 -20.68
C ARG A 332 4.35 -14.56 -21.81
N ALA A 333 3.05 -14.67 -21.50
CA ALA A 333 1.97 -14.60 -22.48
C ALA A 333 1.92 -13.25 -23.23
N LEU A 334 2.38 -12.17 -22.59
CA LEU A 334 2.55 -10.85 -23.17
C LEU A 334 3.92 -10.68 -23.88
N GLY A 335 4.61 -11.79 -24.18
CA GLY A 335 5.88 -11.80 -24.91
C GLY A 335 7.09 -11.28 -24.12
N GLY A 336 7.00 -11.15 -22.81
CA GLY A 336 8.08 -10.64 -21.95
C GLY A 336 8.39 -9.13 -22.10
N GLY A 337 7.77 -8.47 -23.07
CA GLY A 337 7.96 -7.04 -23.34
C GLY A 337 7.11 -6.11 -22.46
N CYS A 338 6.10 -6.65 -21.76
CA CYS A 338 5.20 -5.90 -20.90
C CYS A 338 5.67 -5.99 -19.43
N ALA A 339 5.88 -4.85 -18.80
CA ALA A 339 6.14 -4.80 -17.36
C ALA A 339 4.90 -5.25 -16.58
N THR A 340 5.10 -5.88 -15.43
CA THR A 340 3.98 -6.35 -14.60
C THR A 340 4.12 -5.90 -13.16
N THR A 341 3.00 -5.55 -12.52
CA THR A 341 2.92 -5.21 -11.10
C THR A 341 1.87 -6.08 -10.42
N LEU A 342 1.97 -6.23 -9.10
CA LEU A 342 1.02 -6.95 -8.28
C LEU A 342 0.71 -6.12 -7.03
N GLY A 343 -0.56 -5.82 -6.80
CA GLY A 343 -1.01 -5.09 -5.61
C GLY A 343 -2.17 -5.81 -4.91
N PHE A 344 -2.09 -5.93 -3.57
CA PHE A 344 -3.23 -6.36 -2.79
C PHE A 344 -4.16 -5.18 -2.50
N GLY A 345 -5.45 -5.38 -2.69
CA GLY A 345 -6.48 -4.41 -2.33
C GLY A 345 -6.95 -4.59 -0.87
N PRO A 346 -7.22 -3.50 -0.13
CA PRO A 346 -7.20 -2.11 -0.60
C PRO A 346 -5.82 -1.41 -0.51
N ARG A 347 -4.77 -2.07 -0.02
CA ARG A 347 -3.44 -1.47 0.19
C ARG A 347 -2.96 -0.66 -1.03
N TYR A 348 -3.06 -1.22 -2.25
CA TYR A 348 -2.61 -0.53 -3.46
C TYR A 348 -3.41 0.75 -3.78
N LEU A 349 -4.64 0.89 -3.28
CA LEU A 349 -5.41 2.15 -3.43
C LEU A 349 -4.71 3.33 -2.77
N HIS A 350 -3.92 3.05 -1.73
CA HIS A 350 -3.13 4.01 -0.96
C HIS A 350 -1.65 4.04 -1.38
N SER A 351 -1.31 3.48 -2.55
CA SER A 351 0.05 3.48 -3.11
C SER A 351 0.02 3.73 -4.61
N THR A 352 -0.10 2.69 -5.44
CA THR A 352 -0.10 2.78 -6.90
C THR A 352 -1.43 3.30 -7.48
N GLY A 353 -2.50 3.38 -6.68
CA GLY A 353 -3.82 3.79 -7.11
C GLY A 353 -3.88 5.16 -7.78
N GLN A 354 -3.04 6.12 -7.35
CA GLN A 354 -2.90 7.43 -7.99
C GLN A 354 -2.37 7.28 -9.42
N LEU A 355 -1.30 6.49 -9.63
CA LEU A 355 -0.72 6.24 -10.95
C LEU A 355 -1.70 5.51 -11.88
N HIS A 356 -2.43 4.52 -11.37
CA HIS A 356 -3.39 3.76 -12.17
C HIS A 356 -4.49 4.65 -12.76
N LYS A 357 -4.88 5.69 -12.05
CA LYS A 357 -5.96 6.60 -12.44
C LYS A 357 -5.44 7.84 -13.13
N GLY A 358 -4.41 8.49 -12.57
CA GLY A 358 -3.89 9.77 -13.05
C GLY A 358 -2.72 9.68 -14.02
N GLY A 359 -2.04 8.54 -14.09
CA GLY A 359 -0.89 8.29 -14.95
C GLY A 359 -1.24 8.08 -16.43
N PRO A 360 -0.25 7.75 -17.28
CA PRO A 360 -0.48 7.43 -18.69
C PRO A 360 -1.49 6.29 -18.87
N ASN A 361 -2.28 6.33 -19.95
CA ASN A 361 -3.25 5.27 -20.25
C ASN A 361 -2.58 4.05 -20.90
N THR A 362 -1.50 3.56 -20.27
CA THR A 362 -0.73 2.38 -20.68
C THR A 362 -0.99 1.17 -19.77
N GLY A 363 -1.89 1.30 -18.77
CA GLY A 363 -2.23 0.23 -17.86
C GLY A 363 -3.21 -0.78 -18.45
N LEU A 364 -2.94 -2.07 -18.24
CA LEU A 364 -3.86 -3.20 -18.36
C LEU A 364 -4.17 -3.67 -16.94
N PHE A 365 -5.44 -3.66 -16.53
CA PHE A 365 -5.81 -3.94 -15.14
C PHE A 365 -6.56 -5.26 -15.05
N LEU A 366 -5.96 -6.27 -14.40
CA LEU A 366 -6.61 -7.52 -14.05
C LEU A 366 -7.02 -7.45 -12.58
N VAL A 367 -8.30 -7.19 -12.32
CA VAL A 367 -8.84 -7.15 -10.96
C VAL A 367 -9.37 -8.53 -10.59
N VAL A 368 -8.81 -9.10 -9.52
CA VAL A 368 -9.17 -10.41 -9.00
C VAL A 368 -9.86 -10.26 -7.65
N THR A 369 -11.05 -10.82 -7.53
CA THR A 369 -11.85 -10.86 -6.29
C THR A 369 -12.25 -12.30 -5.99
N ALA A 370 -12.54 -12.62 -4.72
CA ALA A 370 -13.11 -13.91 -4.34
C ALA A 370 -14.16 -13.74 -3.25
N ASP A 371 -14.95 -14.81 -3.05
CA ASP A 371 -15.80 -14.91 -1.87
C ASP A 371 -14.95 -15.02 -0.60
N ASP A 372 -15.46 -14.44 0.48
CA ASP A 372 -14.84 -14.52 1.79
C ASP A 372 -15.27 -15.82 2.48
N ALA A 373 -14.33 -16.65 2.92
CA ALA A 373 -14.62 -17.85 3.70
C ALA A 373 -15.22 -17.53 5.08
N GLU A 374 -14.85 -16.40 5.62
CA GLU A 374 -15.34 -15.84 6.89
C GLU A 374 -15.47 -14.33 6.73
N ASP A 375 -16.34 -13.71 7.51
CA ASP A 375 -16.44 -12.26 7.56
C ASP A 375 -16.38 -11.79 9.03
N ALA A 376 -16.09 -10.52 9.23
CA ALA A 376 -15.99 -9.92 10.56
C ALA A 376 -16.73 -8.60 10.58
N GLU A 377 -17.64 -8.48 11.55
CA GLU A 377 -18.37 -7.24 11.79
C GLU A 377 -17.43 -6.16 12.33
N ILE A 378 -17.63 -4.91 11.90
CA ILE A 378 -16.93 -3.75 12.44
C ILE A 378 -17.85 -3.09 13.49
N PRO A 379 -17.57 -3.23 14.80
CA PRO A 379 -18.42 -2.69 15.85
C PRO A 379 -18.65 -1.19 15.68
N GLY A 380 -19.91 -0.77 15.77
CA GLY A 380 -20.30 0.64 15.68
C GLY A 380 -20.33 1.23 14.26
N MET A 381 -19.96 0.48 13.23
CA MET A 381 -19.98 0.98 11.84
C MET A 381 -21.13 0.40 11.00
N GLY A 382 -21.87 -0.61 11.49
CA GLY A 382 -23.00 -1.23 10.79
C GLY A 382 -22.61 -1.95 9.48
N ILE A 383 -21.33 -2.28 9.30
CA ILE A 383 -20.79 -2.99 8.13
C ILE A 383 -19.79 -4.06 8.57
N THR A 384 -19.52 -5.00 7.67
CA THR A 384 -18.45 -5.99 7.85
C THR A 384 -17.22 -5.62 7.03
N PHE A 385 -16.06 -6.21 7.35
CA PHE A 385 -14.84 -6.03 6.56
C PHE A 385 -15.00 -6.57 5.13
N GLY A 386 -15.68 -7.69 4.95
CA GLY A 386 -15.97 -8.22 3.62
C GLY A 386 -16.85 -7.28 2.78
N ARG A 387 -17.86 -6.65 3.41
CA ARG A 387 -18.67 -5.61 2.72
C ARG A 387 -17.81 -4.40 2.36
N LEU A 388 -16.94 -3.94 3.25
CA LEU A 388 -16.01 -2.83 2.99
C LEU A 388 -15.05 -3.16 1.84
N LYS A 389 -14.42 -4.34 1.86
CA LYS A 389 -13.52 -4.84 0.81
C LYS A 389 -14.21 -4.87 -0.56
N ARG A 390 -15.42 -5.43 -0.63
CA ARG A 390 -16.21 -5.49 -1.87
C ARG A 390 -16.57 -4.10 -2.40
N ALA A 391 -16.94 -3.17 -1.53
CA ALA A 391 -17.24 -1.80 -1.93
C ALA A 391 -16.00 -1.08 -2.49
N GLN A 392 -14.84 -1.29 -1.87
CA GLN A 392 -13.57 -0.75 -2.34
C GLN A 392 -13.19 -1.31 -3.72
N ALA A 393 -13.31 -2.62 -3.92
CA ALA A 393 -13.04 -3.25 -5.21
C ALA A 393 -13.95 -2.68 -6.33
N ARG A 394 -15.27 -2.57 -6.06
CA ARG A 394 -16.22 -2.03 -7.04
C ARG A 394 -16.00 -0.55 -7.32
N GLY A 395 -15.72 0.24 -6.27
CA GLY A 395 -15.43 1.67 -6.39
C GLY A 395 -14.18 1.91 -7.24
N ASP A 396 -13.13 1.11 -7.05
CA ASP A 396 -11.89 1.23 -7.83
C ASP A 396 -12.10 0.83 -9.30
N ILE A 397 -12.78 -0.29 -9.57
CA ILE A 397 -13.12 -0.69 -10.95
C ILE A 397 -13.89 0.42 -11.66
N ARG A 398 -14.89 1.03 -11.00
CA ARG A 398 -15.65 2.15 -11.58
C ARG A 398 -14.76 3.35 -11.88
N ALA A 399 -13.85 3.72 -10.95
CA ALA A 399 -12.93 4.81 -11.16
C ALA A 399 -11.97 4.56 -12.34
N LEU A 400 -11.48 3.33 -12.49
CA LEU A 400 -10.64 2.93 -13.63
C LEU A 400 -11.42 3.00 -14.95
N LEU A 401 -12.64 2.46 -14.99
CA LEU A 401 -13.49 2.50 -16.18
C LEU A 401 -13.87 3.93 -16.57
N ALA A 402 -14.21 4.79 -15.61
CA ALA A 402 -14.52 6.20 -15.85
C ALA A 402 -13.34 6.97 -16.48
N ARG A 403 -12.10 6.51 -16.23
CA ARG A 403 -10.87 7.02 -16.82
C ARG A 403 -10.49 6.36 -18.15
N GLY A 404 -11.39 5.54 -18.73
CA GLY A 404 -11.14 4.83 -19.99
C GLY A 404 -10.01 3.79 -19.88
N ARG A 405 -9.75 3.27 -18.68
CA ARG A 405 -8.75 2.22 -18.47
C ARG A 405 -9.24 0.87 -18.98
N ARG A 406 -8.31 0.03 -19.43
CA ARG A 406 -8.59 -1.35 -19.89
C ARG A 406 -8.61 -2.26 -18.69
N VAL A 407 -9.80 -2.70 -18.28
CA VAL A 407 -10.03 -3.46 -17.04
C VAL A 407 -10.67 -4.79 -17.36
N ALA A 408 -10.09 -5.89 -16.92
CA ALA A 408 -10.74 -7.19 -16.80
C ALA A 408 -11.00 -7.48 -15.32
N ARG A 409 -12.17 -8.07 -15.02
CA ARG A 409 -12.51 -8.55 -13.68
C ARG A 409 -12.70 -10.05 -13.70
N VAL A 410 -12.07 -10.72 -12.74
CA VAL A 410 -12.31 -12.12 -12.43
C VAL A 410 -12.81 -12.23 -11.00
N HIS A 411 -13.90 -12.96 -10.80
CA HIS A 411 -14.38 -13.32 -9.48
C HIS A 411 -14.26 -14.82 -9.29
N LEU A 412 -13.65 -15.24 -8.21
CA LEU A 412 -13.36 -16.63 -7.88
C LEU A 412 -14.28 -17.11 -6.76
N ALA A 413 -14.68 -18.37 -6.79
CA ALA A 413 -15.42 -18.97 -5.68
C ALA A 413 -14.54 -19.12 -4.43
N ARG A 414 -13.25 -19.36 -4.62
CA ARG A 414 -12.25 -19.46 -3.54
C ARG A 414 -10.97 -18.75 -3.92
N PRO A 415 -10.28 -18.12 -2.96
CA PRO A 415 -9.01 -17.43 -3.23
C PRO A 415 -7.93 -18.31 -3.90
N GLU A 416 -7.88 -19.59 -3.54
CA GLU A 416 -6.89 -20.57 -4.05
C GLU A 416 -7.06 -20.86 -5.53
N ASP A 417 -8.28 -20.66 -6.08
CA ASP A 417 -8.60 -20.88 -7.48
C ASP A 417 -7.87 -19.87 -8.40
N VAL A 418 -7.22 -18.85 -7.82
CA VAL A 418 -6.41 -17.85 -8.56
C VAL A 418 -5.33 -18.51 -9.43
N SER A 419 -4.84 -19.69 -9.07
CA SER A 419 -3.85 -20.43 -9.85
C SER A 419 -4.33 -20.77 -11.27
N ALA A 420 -5.64 -20.90 -11.50
CA ALA A 420 -6.20 -21.16 -12.84
C ALA A 420 -5.94 -20.01 -13.82
N LEU A 421 -5.72 -18.79 -13.32
CA LEU A 421 -5.39 -17.64 -14.16
C LEU A 421 -3.97 -17.69 -14.76
N ALA A 422 -3.14 -18.65 -14.36
CA ALA A 422 -1.81 -18.88 -14.93
C ALA A 422 -1.85 -19.69 -16.23
N THR A 423 -2.92 -20.44 -16.49
CA THR A 423 -3.03 -21.40 -17.60
C THR A 423 -3.93 -20.93 -18.74
N GLY A 424 -4.56 -19.80 -18.61
CA GLY A 424 -5.54 -19.25 -19.57
C GLY A 424 -4.97 -18.25 -20.58
#